data_fd6e973ce72394f0ccb9a3a942488797
#
_entry.id   fd6e973ce72394f0ccb9a3a942488797
#
_cell.length_a   1.000
_cell.length_b   1.000
_cell.length_c   1.000
_cell.angle_alpha   90.00
_cell.angle_beta   90.00
_cell.angle_gamma   90.00
#
_symmetry.space_group_name_H-M   'P 1'
#
loop_
_entity.id
_entity.type
_entity.pdbx_description
1 polymer ?
#
loop_
_entity_poly.entity_id
_entity_poly.type
_entity_poly.pdbx_seq_one_letter_code
_entity_poly.pdbx_strand_id
1 'polypeptide(L)'
;MHFADGASTKCLDVLPDQLPTCSDLNTSAFLRRAILAENPHLIVFTGDNIFGFDSSDSGRSLNAAFAPAIEAKLPWAVVLGNHDQEGTLSREGVMRHVVGMEGTLSEMNPTVVDVRDEIDGFGNYNLEVGGVEGSVFENKSVMNLYFLDSGDYSTVDSVSGYGWIKPSQQYWFQITSRQLQKAYKSKPQPQKESAPGLAFFHIPLPEYASFDSSNFTGVKQEAGISSASVNSGFFSAMLEAGDVKAVFTGHDHLNDFCGELTGINLCYGGGFGYHAYGKAGWARRARVVLATLEKTEKGEWGAVKSIRTWKRLDDEHLTTIDQQVLWIKKSTS
;
A
#
# COMPACT_ATOMS: atom_id res chain seq x y z
N MET A 1 -0.54 6.55 -8.63
CA MET A 1 -1.20 6.51 -9.96
C MET A 1 -0.97 7.80 -10.77
N HIS A 2 -0.89 8.94 -10.11
CA HIS A 2 -0.75 10.26 -10.73
C HIS A 2 -1.87 10.59 -11.75
N PHE A 3 -3.09 10.16 -11.47
CA PHE A 3 -4.21 10.48 -12.33
C PHE A 3 -4.53 12.00 -12.28
N ALA A 4 -4.86 12.62 -13.40
CA ALA A 4 -5.27 14.03 -13.45
C ALA A 4 -6.60 14.18 -14.18
N ASP A 5 -6.59 14.66 -15.43
CA ASP A 5 -7.82 15.03 -16.14
C ASP A 5 -8.23 14.02 -17.25
N GLY A 6 -7.83 12.76 -17.11
CA GLY A 6 -8.30 11.68 -17.98
C GLY A 6 -7.77 11.80 -19.42
N ALA A 7 -8.68 11.85 -20.40
CA ALA A 7 -8.28 11.88 -21.82
C ALA A 7 -7.46 13.10 -22.24
N SER A 8 -7.55 14.21 -21.50
CA SER A 8 -6.76 15.43 -21.77
C SER A 8 -5.35 15.39 -21.20
N THR A 9 -5.06 14.46 -20.29
CA THR A 9 -3.77 14.32 -19.62
C THR A 9 -2.87 13.39 -20.41
N LYS A 10 -1.71 13.88 -20.83
CA LYS A 10 -0.74 13.11 -21.63
C LYS A 10 0.06 12.13 -20.76
N CYS A 11 0.44 11.01 -21.36
CA CYS A 11 1.38 10.08 -20.75
C CYS A 11 2.80 10.67 -20.72
N LEU A 12 3.58 10.28 -19.70
CA LEU A 12 4.99 10.59 -19.57
C LEU A 12 5.84 9.34 -19.80
N ASP A 13 7.03 9.53 -20.36
CA ASP A 13 8.05 8.50 -20.51
C ASP A 13 7.53 7.18 -21.14
N VAL A 14 6.75 7.32 -22.19
CA VAL A 14 6.29 6.23 -23.05
C VAL A 14 7.05 6.23 -24.38
N LEU A 15 6.94 5.16 -25.16
CA LEU A 15 7.56 5.10 -26.49
C LEU A 15 6.96 6.17 -27.44
N PRO A 16 7.74 6.71 -28.38
CA PRO A 16 7.27 7.79 -29.26
C PRO A 16 6.02 7.45 -30.06
N ASP A 17 5.84 6.20 -30.46
CA ASP A 17 4.66 5.69 -31.15
C ASP A 17 3.40 5.61 -30.30
N GLN A 18 3.56 5.55 -28.98
CA GLN A 18 2.45 5.53 -28.01
C GLN A 18 1.93 6.95 -27.69
N LEU A 19 2.80 7.97 -27.75
CA LEU A 19 2.47 9.35 -27.35
C LEU A 19 1.17 9.92 -27.95
N PRO A 20 0.85 9.70 -29.27
CA PRO A 20 -0.34 10.31 -29.86
C PRO A 20 -1.67 9.82 -29.30
N THR A 21 -1.70 8.63 -28.73
CA THR A 21 -2.94 7.96 -28.28
C THR A 21 -2.98 7.68 -26.78
N CYS A 22 -1.89 7.95 -26.05
CA CYS A 22 -1.76 7.67 -24.63
C CYS A 22 -2.26 8.83 -23.76
N SER A 23 -3.02 8.50 -22.75
CA SER A 23 -3.53 9.43 -21.72
C SER A 23 -3.71 8.71 -20.39
N ASP A 24 -4.21 9.41 -19.36
CA ASP A 24 -4.59 8.79 -18.09
C ASP A 24 -5.58 7.63 -18.24
N LEU A 25 -6.34 7.59 -19.33
CA LEU A 25 -7.23 6.46 -19.60
C LEU A 25 -6.47 5.13 -19.75
N ASN A 26 -5.19 5.17 -20.11
CA ASN A 26 -4.34 3.97 -20.12
C ASN A 26 -4.13 3.45 -18.70
N THR A 27 -4.00 4.33 -17.69
CA THR A 27 -3.95 3.95 -16.27
C THR A 27 -5.23 3.21 -15.86
N SER A 28 -6.40 3.76 -16.20
CA SER A 28 -7.69 3.11 -15.92
C SER A 28 -7.85 1.79 -16.68
N ALA A 29 -7.41 1.72 -17.93
CA ALA A 29 -7.45 0.49 -18.73
C ALA A 29 -6.55 -0.60 -18.13
N PHE A 30 -5.34 -0.26 -17.69
CA PHE A 30 -4.45 -1.20 -17.02
C PHE A 30 -5.04 -1.70 -15.70
N LEU A 31 -5.65 -0.82 -14.89
CA LEU A 31 -6.30 -1.23 -13.65
C LEU A 31 -7.43 -2.23 -13.91
N ARG A 32 -8.30 -1.99 -14.92
CA ARG A 32 -9.36 -2.94 -15.31
C ARG A 32 -8.80 -4.29 -15.77
N ARG A 33 -7.73 -4.29 -16.57
CA ARG A 33 -7.06 -5.52 -17.03
C ARG A 33 -6.46 -6.28 -15.86
N ALA A 34 -5.79 -5.61 -14.92
CA ALA A 34 -5.20 -6.22 -13.73
C ALA A 34 -6.29 -6.83 -12.81
N ILE A 35 -7.41 -6.12 -12.60
CA ILE A 35 -8.56 -6.62 -11.85
C ILE A 35 -9.11 -7.90 -12.47
N LEU A 36 -9.33 -7.92 -13.79
CA LEU A 36 -9.85 -9.11 -14.49
C LEU A 36 -8.88 -10.31 -14.42
N ALA A 37 -7.57 -10.04 -14.49
CA ALA A 37 -6.57 -11.11 -14.47
C ALA A 37 -6.38 -11.74 -13.08
N GLU A 38 -6.43 -10.92 -12.01
CA GLU A 38 -6.12 -11.36 -10.66
C GLU A 38 -7.34 -11.63 -9.80
N ASN A 39 -8.50 -11.10 -10.17
CA ASN A 39 -9.76 -11.20 -9.40
C ASN A 39 -9.52 -10.97 -7.89
N PRO A 40 -9.00 -9.80 -7.50
CA PRO A 40 -8.56 -9.54 -6.13
C PRO A 40 -9.75 -9.40 -5.17
N HIS A 41 -9.50 -9.67 -3.87
CA HIS A 41 -10.48 -9.43 -2.82
C HIS A 41 -10.41 -8.01 -2.24
N LEU A 42 -9.27 -7.33 -2.43
CA LEU A 42 -9.02 -5.96 -2.00
C LEU A 42 -8.01 -5.30 -2.95
N ILE A 43 -8.24 -4.03 -3.28
CA ILE A 43 -7.29 -3.21 -4.00
C ILE A 43 -6.72 -2.18 -3.02
N VAL A 44 -5.39 -2.05 -2.97
CA VAL A 44 -4.71 -1.03 -2.17
C VAL A 44 -3.98 -0.05 -3.09
N PHE A 45 -4.32 1.22 -2.96
CA PHE A 45 -3.65 2.32 -3.64
C PHE A 45 -2.61 2.94 -2.71
N THR A 46 -1.35 2.88 -3.10
CA THR A 46 -0.20 3.22 -2.25
C THR A 46 0.25 4.68 -2.37
N GLY A 47 -0.70 5.59 -2.56
CA GLY A 47 -0.47 7.03 -2.61
C GLY A 47 -0.18 7.57 -4.01
N ASP A 48 -0.07 8.90 -4.11
CA ASP A 48 -0.02 9.64 -5.38
C ASP A 48 -1.13 9.15 -6.30
N ASN A 49 -2.32 9.10 -5.75
CA ASN A 49 -3.51 8.63 -6.44
C ASN A 49 -3.86 9.56 -7.59
N ILE A 50 -3.76 10.86 -7.32
CA ILE A 50 -3.83 11.92 -8.33
C ILE A 50 -2.50 12.69 -8.37
N PHE A 51 -2.26 13.38 -9.48
CA PHE A 51 -1.26 14.43 -9.58
C PHE A 51 -1.97 15.77 -9.46
N GLY A 52 -2.08 16.25 -8.22
CA GLY A 52 -2.91 17.41 -7.88
C GLY A 52 -2.54 18.66 -8.68
N PHE A 53 -1.26 18.83 -8.99
CA PHE A 53 -0.73 19.97 -9.74
C PHE A 53 -1.34 20.10 -11.15
N ASP A 54 -1.58 18.98 -11.84
CA ASP A 54 -2.13 18.94 -13.19
C ASP A 54 -3.63 18.62 -13.21
N SER A 55 -4.23 18.46 -12.01
CA SER A 55 -5.65 18.19 -11.85
C SER A 55 -6.45 19.49 -11.85
N SER A 56 -7.38 19.65 -12.76
CA SER A 56 -8.29 20.81 -12.78
C SER A 56 -9.29 20.80 -11.62
N ASP A 57 -9.64 19.62 -11.09
CA ASP A 57 -10.55 19.39 -9.95
C ASP A 57 -10.17 18.09 -9.26
N SER A 58 -9.57 18.19 -8.07
CA SER A 58 -9.08 17.03 -7.31
C SER A 58 -10.18 16.00 -7.03
N GLY A 59 -11.40 16.41 -6.70
CA GLY A 59 -12.51 15.50 -6.43
C GLY A 59 -12.91 14.71 -7.67
N ARG A 60 -12.98 15.38 -8.83
CA ARG A 60 -13.26 14.74 -10.12
C ARG A 60 -12.16 13.76 -10.52
N SER A 61 -10.90 14.14 -10.32
CA SER A 61 -9.75 13.28 -10.63
C SER A 61 -9.71 12.04 -9.73
N LEU A 62 -9.98 12.18 -8.42
CA LEU A 62 -10.11 11.05 -7.49
C LEU A 62 -11.24 10.10 -7.91
N ASN A 63 -12.41 10.64 -8.27
CA ASN A 63 -13.53 9.83 -8.74
C ASN A 63 -13.14 9.00 -9.98
N ALA A 64 -12.42 9.60 -10.93
CA ALA A 64 -11.99 8.93 -12.14
C ALA A 64 -10.85 7.91 -11.88
N ALA A 65 -9.92 8.23 -10.98
CA ALA A 65 -8.82 7.35 -10.61
C ALA A 65 -9.32 6.02 -10.00
N PHE A 66 -10.34 6.09 -9.12
CA PHE A 66 -10.87 4.90 -8.43
C PHE A 66 -12.07 4.25 -9.16
N ALA A 67 -12.59 4.87 -10.22
CA ALA A 67 -13.74 4.34 -10.98
C ALA A 67 -13.61 2.86 -11.35
N PRO A 68 -12.45 2.33 -11.82
CA PRO A 68 -12.35 0.91 -12.16
C PRO A 68 -12.57 -0.05 -10.99
N ALA A 69 -12.18 0.32 -9.76
CA ALA A 69 -12.41 -0.47 -8.56
C ALA A 69 -13.90 -0.45 -8.17
N ILE A 70 -14.53 0.73 -8.25
CA ILE A 70 -15.95 0.93 -7.95
C ILE A 70 -16.83 0.17 -8.97
N GLU A 71 -16.54 0.31 -10.26
CA GLU A 71 -17.23 -0.40 -11.35
C GLU A 71 -17.16 -1.92 -11.19
N ALA A 72 -16.00 -2.43 -10.73
CA ALA A 72 -15.81 -3.85 -10.45
C ALA A 72 -16.48 -4.30 -9.14
N LYS A 73 -17.06 -3.38 -8.36
CA LYS A 73 -17.65 -3.62 -7.02
C LYS A 73 -16.70 -4.34 -6.06
N LEU A 74 -15.42 -4.01 -6.15
CA LEU A 74 -14.39 -4.54 -5.26
C LEU A 74 -14.15 -3.58 -4.11
N PRO A 75 -13.93 -4.08 -2.88
CA PRO A 75 -13.46 -3.24 -1.79
C PRO A 75 -12.05 -2.71 -2.10
N TRP A 76 -11.80 -1.49 -1.70
CA TRP A 76 -10.52 -0.83 -1.91
C TRP A 76 -10.16 0.10 -0.76
N ALA A 77 -8.86 0.36 -0.60
CA ALA A 77 -8.30 1.20 0.45
C ALA A 77 -7.14 2.03 -0.11
N VAL A 78 -6.89 3.20 0.50
CA VAL A 78 -5.81 4.10 0.07
C VAL A 78 -4.90 4.50 1.21
N VAL A 79 -3.67 4.88 0.86
CA VAL A 79 -2.85 5.83 1.62
C VAL A 79 -2.64 7.07 0.77
N LEU A 80 -2.33 8.21 1.39
CA LEU A 80 -2.03 9.44 0.69
C LEU A 80 -0.55 9.52 0.31
N GLY A 81 -0.28 10.01 -0.90
CA GLY A 81 1.06 10.37 -1.35
C GLY A 81 1.33 11.88 -1.19
N ASN A 82 2.46 12.35 -1.67
CA ASN A 82 2.84 13.76 -1.55
C ASN A 82 2.18 14.66 -2.60
N HIS A 83 1.67 14.09 -3.70
CA HIS A 83 1.01 14.86 -4.76
C HIS A 83 -0.52 14.95 -4.63
N ASP A 84 -1.13 14.18 -3.74
CA ASP A 84 -2.59 14.10 -3.64
C ASP A 84 -3.26 15.44 -3.23
N GLN A 85 -2.58 16.29 -2.43
CA GLN A 85 -3.10 17.58 -1.96
C GLN A 85 -2.63 18.80 -2.75
N GLU A 86 -1.89 18.63 -3.84
CA GLU A 86 -1.35 19.76 -4.62
C GLU A 86 -2.38 20.46 -5.52
N GLY A 87 -3.63 20.05 -5.45
CA GLY A 87 -4.73 20.57 -6.27
C GLY A 87 -5.74 21.40 -5.49
N THR A 88 -7.02 21.18 -5.77
CA THR A 88 -8.14 21.97 -5.21
C THR A 88 -8.58 21.50 -3.81
N LEU A 89 -8.09 20.37 -3.33
CA LEU A 89 -8.39 19.84 -2.00
C LEU A 89 -7.13 19.83 -1.12
N SER A 90 -7.29 20.19 0.15
CA SER A 90 -6.25 19.96 1.17
C SER A 90 -6.06 18.45 1.40
N ARG A 91 -4.98 18.05 2.05
CA ARG A 91 -4.71 16.64 2.41
C ARG A 91 -5.87 16.00 3.18
N GLU A 92 -6.40 16.72 4.17
CA GLU A 92 -7.61 16.30 4.88
C GLU A 92 -8.82 16.20 3.94
N GLY A 93 -9.00 17.18 3.05
CA GLY A 93 -10.07 17.20 2.07
C GLY A 93 -10.03 16.02 1.11
N VAL A 94 -8.84 15.63 0.65
CA VAL A 94 -8.64 14.43 -0.17
C VAL A 94 -9.09 13.19 0.59
N MET A 95 -8.62 13.01 1.83
CA MET A 95 -8.98 11.82 2.61
C MET A 95 -10.48 11.76 2.94
N ARG A 96 -11.09 12.90 3.29
CA ARG A 96 -12.55 12.98 3.50
C ARG A 96 -13.35 12.66 2.24
N HIS A 97 -12.88 13.11 1.07
CA HIS A 97 -13.52 12.77 -0.21
C HIS A 97 -13.46 11.25 -0.44
N VAL A 98 -12.29 10.64 -0.28
CA VAL A 98 -12.08 9.21 -0.44
C VAL A 98 -12.96 8.38 0.49
N VAL A 99 -13.02 8.73 1.77
CA VAL A 99 -13.85 8.02 2.78
C VAL A 99 -15.35 8.08 2.44
N GLY A 100 -15.79 9.11 1.71
CA GLY A 100 -17.17 9.25 1.23
C GLY A 100 -17.50 8.45 -0.05
N MET A 101 -16.53 7.78 -0.69
CA MET A 101 -16.75 7.09 -1.96
C MET A 101 -17.29 5.67 -1.78
N GLU A 102 -17.99 5.16 -2.78
CA GLU A 102 -18.55 3.80 -2.77
C GLU A 102 -17.46 2.73 -2.78
N GLY A 103 -17.62 1.70 -1.96
CA GLY A 103 -16.73 0.53 -1.91
C GLY A 103 -15.39 0.77 -1.22
N THR A 104 -15.12 1.99 -0.75
CA THR A 104 -13.90 2.24 0.03
C THR A 104 -13.98 1.61 1.42
N LEU A 105 -12.84 1.05 1.86
CA LEU A 105 -12.60 0.65 3.24
C LEU A 105 -11.66 1.63 3.95
N SER A 106 -11.33 2.74 3.27
CA SER A 106 -10.46 3.76 3.85
C SER A 106 -11.18 4.51 4.96
N GLU A 107 -10.44 4.88 6.01
CA GLU A 107 -10.98 5.57 7.17
C GLU A 107 -10.12 6.81 7.50
N MET A 108 -10.75 7.80 8.12
CA MET A 108 -10.02 8.87 8.81
C MET A 108 -9.29 8.30 10.03
N ASN A 109 -8.40 9.11 10.62
CA ASN A 109 -7.79 8.75 11.90
C ASN A 109 -8.86 8.36 12.92
N PRO A 110 -8.60 7.38 13.80
CA PRO A 110 -9.50 7.05 14.90
C PRO A 110 -9.78 8.30 15.76
N THR A 111 -11.03 8.41 16.21
CA THR A 111 -11.42 9.50 17.12
C THR A 111 -10.73 9.31 18.47
N VAL A 112 -10.00 10.32 18.92
CA VAL A 112 -9.35 10.35 20.23
C VAL A 112 -10.19 11.14 21.24
N VAL A 113 -10.12 10.74 22.51
CA VAL A 113 -10.88 11.41 23.59
C VAL A 113 -10.16 12.67 24.08
N ASP A 114 -8.84 12.68 24.05
CA ASP A 114 -7.99 13.82 24.47
C ASP A 114 -7.22 14.35 23.27
N VAL A 115 -7.19 15.67 23.09
CA VAL A 115 -6.42 16.35 22.01
C VAL A 115 -4.92 16.01 22.04
N ARG A 116 -4.41 15.64 23.21
CA ARG A 116 -3.00 15.21 23.37
C ARG A 116 -2.70 13.85 22.72
N ASP A 117 -3.74 13.08 22.43
CA ASP A 117 -3.64 11.79 21.76
C ASP A 117 -3.91 11.92 20.25
N GLU A 118 -4.00 13.15 19.73
CA GLU A 118 -4.22 13.42 18.31
C GLU A 118 -3.13 12.77 17.46
N ILE A 119 -3.56 12.06 16.42
CA ILE A 119 -2.67 11.34 15.52
C ILE A 119 -2.33 12.26 14.34
N ASP A 120 -1.05 12.51 14.11
CA ASP A 120 -0.57 13.31 12.98
C ASP A 120 -1.00 12.72 11.64
N GLY A 121 -1.24 13.58 10.64
CA GLY A 121 -1.66 13.20 9.30
C GLY A 121 -3.12 12.79 9.20
N PHE A 122 -3.51 12.22 8.05
CA PHE A 122 -4.89 11.87 7.72
C PHE A 122 -4.96 10.49 7.09
N GLY A 123 -5.84 9.62 7.61
CA GLY A 123 -5.96 8.25 7.11
C GLY A 123 -4.93 7.29 7.71
N ASN A 124 -4.74 7.37 9.04
CA ASN A 124 -4.09 6.31 9.81
C ASN A 124 -5.19 5.38 10.33
N TYR A 125 -5.26 4.18 9.79
CA TYR A 125 -6.30 3.21 10.12
C TYR A 125 -5.82 1.78 9.94
N ASN A 126 -6.56 0.82 10.47
CA ASN A 126 -6.30 -0.59 10.24
C ASN A 126 -7.53 -1.31 9.71
N LEU A 127 -7.30 -2.31 8.88
CA LEU A 127 -8.31 -3.26 8.44
C LEU A 127 -7.95 -4.66 8.93
N GLU A 128 -8.97 -5.43 9.23
CA GLU A 128 -8.82 -6.79 9.71
C GLU A 128 -9.37 -7.79 8.70
N VAL A 129 -8.56 -8.78 8.34
CA VAL A 129 -9.04 -9.92 7.56
C VAL A 129 -9.55 -10.96 8.55
N GLY A 130 -10.86 -11.10 8.63
CA GLY A 130 -11.52 -12.07 9.51
C GLY A 130 -11.27 -13.51 9.07
N GLY A 131 -11.33 -14.44 10.03
CA GLY A 131 -11.35 -15.87 9.75
C GLY A 131 -12.60 -16.28 8.96
N VAL A 132 -12.51 -17.40 8.27
CA VAL A 132 -13.62 -17.92 7.46
C VAL A 132 -14.83 -18.26 8.35
N GLU A 133 -16.03 -17.86 7.91
CA GLU A 133 -17.30 -18.16 8.59
C GLU A 133 -17.45 -19.65 8.87
N GLY A 134 -17.91 -19.99 10.07
CA GLY A 134 -18.01 -21.38 10.54
C GLY A 134 -16.70 -22.01 11.00
N SER A 135 -15.56 -21.34 10.84
CA SER A 135 -14.26 -21.80 11.36
C SER A 135 -14.04 -21.38 12.80
N VAL A 136 -13.07 -22.02 13.46
CA VAL A 136 -12.62 -21.63 14.83
C VAL A 136 -11.99 -20.24 14.87
N PHE A 137 -11.71 -19.64 13.72
CA PHE A 137 -11.16 -18.30 13.56
C PHE A 137 -12.19 -17.25 13.13
N GLU A 138 -13.46 -17.59 12.97
CA GLU A 138 -14.51 -16.67 12.49
C GLU A 138 -14.52 -15.30 13.16
N ASN A 139 -14.32 -15.27 14.47
CA ASN A 139 -14.30 -14.04 15.27
C ASN A 139 -12.88 -13.53 15.59
N LYS A 140 -11.89 -13.84 14.74
CA LYS A 140 -10.50 -13.41 14.89
C LYS A 140 -10.00 -12.77 13.62
N SER A 141 -9.20 -11.72 13.76
CA SER A 141 -8.39 -11.22 12.66
C SER A 141 -7.25 -12.20 12.38
N VAL A 142 -7.27 -12.84 11.22
CA VAL A 142 -6.21 -13.78 10.80
C VAL A 142 -5.07 -13.08 10.05
N MET A 143 -5.29 -11.83 9.60
CA MET A 143 -4.27 -10.95 9.03
C MET A 143 -4.65 -9.49 9.29
N ASN A 144 -3.68 -8.67 9.65
CA ASN A 144 -3.88 -7.24 9.95
C ASN A 144 -3.27 -6.39 8.84
N LEU A 145 -3.98 -5.34 8.42
CA LEU A 145 -3.51 -4.38 7.43
C LEU A 145 -3.44 -3.01 8.10
N TYR A 146 -2.25 -2.39 8.12
CA TYR A 146 -2.00 -1.08 8.72
C TYR A 146 -1.77 -0.06 7.63
N PHE A 147 -2.52 1.01 7.64
CA PHE A 147 -2.43 2.13 6.69
C PHE A 147 -1.97 3.37 7.45
N LEU A 148 -0.89 4.00 6.97
CA LEU A 148 -0.33 5.18 7.62
C LEU A 148 -0.14 6.31 6.61
N ASP A 149 -0.43 7.51 7.03
CA ASP A 149 -0.09 8.71 6.31
C ASP A 149 1.39 9.06 6.53
N SER A 150 2.24 8.82 5.54
CA SER A 150 3.68 9.13 5.62
C SER A 150 3.99 10.63 5.43
N GLY A 151 2.95 11.46 5.30
CA GLY A 151 3.09 12.88 5.04
C GLY A 151 3.41 13.21 3.58
N ASP A 152 3.82 14.45 3.37
CA ASP A 152 4.29 14.99 2.09
C ASP A 152 5.71 15.54 2.23
N TYR A 153 5.89 16.86 2.12
CA TYR A 153 7.16 17.51 2.37
C TYR A 153 7.36 17.84 3.86
N SER A 154 8.63 17.99 4.27
CA SER A 154 8.93 18.38 5.64
C SER A 154 8.36 19.76 5.96
N THR A 155 7.68 19.88 7.10
CA THR A 155 7.19 21.16 7.63
C THR A 155 8.16 21.80 8.64
N VAL A 156 9.34 21.22 8.81
CA VAL A 156 10.38 21.71 9.70
C VAL A 156 11.38 22.55 8.90
N ASP A 157 11.44 23.85 9.14
CA ASP A 157 12.25 24.80 8.34
C ASP A 157 13.72 24.42 8.14
N SER A 158 14.31 23.72 9.11
CA SER A 158 15.71 23.28 9.07
C SER A 158 15.91 21.93 8.36
N VAL A 159 14.83 21.26 7.93
CA VAL A 159 14.87 19.93 7.30
C VAL A 159 14.20 20.01 5.94
N SER A 160 14.98 19.92 4.88
CA SER A 160 14.48 19.85 3.50
C SER A 160 14.06 18.43 3.13
N GLY A 161 13.26 18.30 2.06
CA GLY A 161 12.83 17.02 1.52
C GLY A 161 11.50 16.56 2.11
N TYR A 162 11.36 15.25 2.31
CA TYR A 162 10.07 14.66 2.68
C TYR A 162 9.85 14.58 4.19
N GLY A 163 8.57 14.58 4.57
CA GLY A 163 8.10 14.32 5.93
C GLY A 163 8.38 12.88 6.37
N TRP A 164 7.97 12.54 7.56
CA TRP A 164 8.16 11.21 8.15
C TRP A 164 6.99 10.82 9.04
N ILE A 165 6.80 9.52 9.26
CA ILE A 165 5.80 8.99 10.19
C ILE A 165 6.13 9.49 11.60
N LYS A 166 5.19 10.20 12.21
CA LYS A 166 5.36 10.91 13.48
C LYS A 166 5.25 9.98 14.70
N PRO A 167 5.76 10.40 15.87
CA PRO A 167 5.64 9.60 17.10
C PRO A 167 4.21 9.23 17.48
N SER A 168 3.22 10.12 17.26
CA SER A 168 1.81 9.85 17.53
C SER A 168 1.27 8.69 16.68
N GLN A 169 1.66 8.63 15.40
CA GLN A 169 1.31 7.55 14.48
C GLN A 169 1.95 6.23 14.88
N GLN A 170 3.24 6.27 15.30
CA GLN A 170 3.94 5.08 15.79
C GLN A 170 3.32 4.54 17.07
N TYR A 171 2.94 5.41 17.98
CA TYR A 171 2.26 5.04 19.22
C TYR A 171 0.89 4.40 18.95
N TRP A 172 0.09 5.00 18.06
CA TRP A 172 -1.16 4.42 17.59
C TRP A 172 -0.95 3.03 16.99
N PHE A 173 0.01 2.87 16.08
CA PHE A 173 0.34 1.59 15.47
C PHE A 173 0.70 0.53 16.52
N GLN A 174 1.58 0.85 17.47
CA GLN A 174 2.02 -0.08 18.51
C GLN A 174 0.88 -0.52 19.42
N ILE A 175 -0.01 0.40 19.79
CA ILE A 175 -1.20 0.07 20.61
C ILE A 175 -2.14 -0.83 19.81
N THR A 176 -2.46 -0.46 18.58
CA THR A 176 -3.36 -1.22 17.69
C THR A 176 -2.81 -2.63 17.46
N SER A 177 -1.56 -2.75 17.07
CA SER A 177 -0.90 -4.06 16.89
C SER A 177 -0.96 -4.91 18.17
N ARG A 178 -0.65 -4.32 19.32
CA ARG A 178 -0.71 -5.03 20.62
C ARG A 178 -2.12 -5.53 20.95
N GLN A 179 -3.14 -4.72 20.68
CA GLN A 179 -4.54 -5.09 20.91
C GLN A 179 -4.97 -6.26 20.00
N LEU A 180 -4.66 -6.18 18.71
CA LEU A 180 -4.95 -7.22 17.72
C LEU A 180 -4.24 -8.54 18.07
N GLN A 181 -2.95 -8.47 18.43
CA GLN A 181 -2.20 -9.65 18.87
C GLN A 181 -2.79 -10.28 20.14
N LYS A 182 -3.19 -9.46 21.11
CA LYS A 182 -3.84 -9.93 22.33
C LYS A 182 -5.16 -10.64 22.02
N ALA A 183 -5.99 -10.08 21.13
CA ALA A 183 -7.23 -10.68 20.67
C ALA A 183 -6.98 -12.02 19.96
N TYR A 184 -5.99 -12.07 19.07
CA TYR A 184 -5.64 -13.29 18.32
C TYR A 184 -5.13 -14.41 19.22
N LYS A 185 -4.37 -14.09 20.27
CA LYS A 185 -3.82 -15.03 21.25
C LYS A 185 -4.79 -15.41 22.38
N SER A 186 -6.00 -14.81 22.41
CA SER A 186 -7.01 -15.10 23.42
C SER A 186 -7.88 -16.32 23.07
N LYS A 187 -8.69 -16.80 24.05
CA LYS A 187 -9.75 -17.80 23.78
C LYS A 187 -10.78 -17.26 22.76
N PRO A 188 -11.53 -18.11 21.99
CA PRO A 188 -11.61 -19.56 22.18
C PRO A 188 -10.43 -20.36 21.60
N GLN A 189 -9.69 -19.86 20.62
CA GLN A 189 -8.59 -20.59 19.95
C GLN A 189 -7.26 -19.84 20.09
N PRO A 190 -6.58 -19.94 21.26
CA PRO A 190 -5.35 -19.20 21.50
C PRO A 190 -4.26 -19.62 20.52
N GLN A 191 -3.63 -18.63 19.86
CA GLN A 191 -2.52 -18.86 18.97
C GLN A 191 -1.19 -18.58 19.70
N LYS A 192 -0.14 -19.34 19.37
CA LYS A 192 1.21 -19.12 19.94
C LYS A 192 1.87 -17.89 19.35
N GLU A 193 1.71 -17.69 18.02
CA GLU A 193 2.27 -16.56 17.30
C GLU A 193 1.20 -15.53 16.99
N SER A 194 1.60 -14.33 16.62
CA SER A 194 0.71 -13.27 16.16
C SER A 194 0.17 -13.56 14.77
N ALA A 195 -1.01 -13.06 14.45
CA ALA A 195 -1.46 -13.00 13.06
C ALA A 195 -0.46 -12.12 12.28
N PRO A 196 -0.10 -12.48 11.02
CA PRO A 196 0.80 -11.66 10.22
C PRO A 196 0.13 -10.33 9.85
N GLY A 197 0.92 -9.26 9.84
CA GLY A 197 0.52 -7.92 9.44
C GLY A 197 1.19 -7.46 8.16
N LEU A 198 0.51 -6.61 7.39
CA LEU A 198 1.05 -5.85 6.28
C LEU A 198 0.90 -4.37 6.57
N ALA A 199 1.92 -3.56 6.27
CA ALA A 199 1.84 -2.11 6.43
C ALA A 199 1.91 -1.41 5.06
N PHE A 200 1.14 -0.33 4.91
CA PHE A 200 1.04 0.44 3.69
C PHE A 200 1.23 1.93 4.02
N PHE A 201 2.14 2.57 3.32
CA PHE A 201 2.35 4.01 3.33
C PHE A 201 3.08 4.42 2.04
N HIS A 202 3.14 5.70 1.72
CA HIS A 202 3.63 6.15 0.42
C HIS A 202 5.13 6.35 0.36
N ILE A 203 5.68 7.24 1.21
CA ILE A 203 7.09 7.60 1.20
C ILE A 203 7.90 6.51 1.89
N PRO A 204 8.91 5.92 1.21
CA PRO A 204 9.70 4.82 1.78
C PRO A 204 10.49 5.26 3.01
N LEU A 205 10.75 4.28 3.89
CA LEU A 205 11.64 4.49 5.04
C LEU A 205 13.11 4.53 4.60
N PRO A 206 13.99 5.21 5.35
CA PRO A 206 15.42 5.23 5.06
C PRO A 206 16.05 3.83 4.93
N GLU A 207 15.49 2.83 5.58
CA GLU A 207 15.94 1.43 5.56
C GLU A 207 15.88 0.79 4.15
N TYR A 208 15.05 1.30 3.23
CA TYR A 208 15.05 0.85 1.83
C TYR A 208 16.41 1.08 1.13
N ALA A 209 17.23 2.01 1.64
CA ALA A 209 18.58 2.23 1.12
C ALA A 209 19.56 1.09 1.46
N SER A 210 19.23 0.21 2.42
CA SER A 210 20.08 -0.91 2.87
C SER A 210 20.21 -2.04 1.85
N PHE A 211 19.42 -2.01 0.77
CA PHE A 211 19.44 -3.06 -0.23
C PHE A 211 20.45 -2.78 -1.34
N ASP A 212 21.24 -3.80 -1.64
CA ASP A 212 22.10 -3.90 -2.83
C ASP A 212 21.57 -4.97 -3.79
N SER A 213 22.19 -5.12 -4.96
CA SER A 213 21.71 -6.04 -5.99
C SER A 213 21.71 -7.54 -5.61
N SER A 214 22.25 -7.91 -4.47
CA SER A 214 22.36 -9.31 -4.02
C SER A 214 21.22 -9.74 -3.08
N ASN A 215 20.45 -8.80 -2.52
CA ASN A 215 19.53 -9.10 -1.44
C ASN A 215 18.07 -8.63 -1.65
N PHE A 216 17.65 -8.45 -2.90
CA PHE A 216 16.26 -8.17 -3.26
C PHE A 216 15.85 -8.86 -4.57
N THR A 217 14.54 -8.98 -4.77
CA THR A 217 13.92 -9.41 -6.03
C THR A 217 13.26 -8.19 -6.69
N GLY A 218 13.47 -8.02 -8.00
CA GLY A 218 12.93 -6.88 -8.75
C GLY A 218 14.02 -5.93 -9.22
N VAL A 219 13.67 -4.66 -9.40
CA VAL A 219 14.55 -3.65 -10.01
C VAL A 219 14.65 -2.42 -9.12
N LYS A 220 15.88 -1.90 -8.98
CA LYS A 220 16.23 -0.63 -8.36
C LYS A 220 16.93 0.23 -9.41
N GLN A 221 16.16 1.12 -10.07
CA GLN A 221 16.68 1.99 -11.13
C GLN A 221 16.89 3.44 -10.70
N GLU A 222 16.25 3.87 -9.59
CA GLU A 222 16.48 5.20 -9.04
C GLU A 222 17.93 5.31 -8.52
N ALA A 223 18.54 6.49 -8.72
CA ALA A 223 19.90 6.74 -8.25
C ALA A 223 20.02 6.71 -6.71
N GLY A 224 18.91 6.91 -6.02
CA GLY A 224 18.78 6.88 -4.56
C GLY A 224 17.40 6.37 -4.16
N ILE A 225 17.13 6.37 -2.88
CA ILE A 225 15.80 6.17 -2.31
C ILE A 225 15.27 7.53 -1.88
N SER A 226 14.14 7.95 -2.42
CA SER A 226 13.47 9.20 -2.05
C SER A 226 12.74 9.04 -0.71
N SER A 227 13.48 8.70 0.33
CA SER A 227 12.95 8.38 1.64
C SER A 227 12.60 9.62 2.45
N ALA A 228 11.91 9.39 3.57
CA ALA A 228 11.75 10.37 4.64
C ALA A 228 13.09 11.02 5.01
N SER A 229 13.10 12.35 5.18
CA SER A 229 14.33 13.12 5.48
C SER A 229 14.87 12.85 6.88
N VAL A 230 14.03 12.34 7.78
CA VAL A 230 14.40 11.94 9.14
C VAL A 230 14.00 10.48 9.35
N ASN A 231 14.97 9.67 9.82
CA ASN A 231 14.64 8.34 10.32
C ASN A 231 13.96 8.47 11.69
N SER A 232 12.63 8.34 11.69
CA SER A 232 11.82 8.47 12.91
C SER A 232 11.79 7.20 13.77
N GLY A 233 12.43 6.10 13.32
CA GLY A 233 12.45 4.83 14.04
C GLY A 233 11.23 3.94 13.80
N PHE A 234 10.39 4.23 12.81
CA PHE A 234 9.18 3.42 12.56
C PHE A 234 9.51 1.97 12.16
N PHE A 235 10.63 1.73 11.47
CA PHE A 235 11.09 0.37 11.21
C PHE A 235 11.32 -0.42 12.51
N SER A 236 11.99 0.19 13.48
CA SER A 236 12.20 -0.42 14.81
C SER A 236 10.88 -0.66 15.54
N ALA A 237 9.92 0.28 15.44
CA ALA A 237 8.59 0.10 16.03
C ALA A 237 7.85 -1.12 15.45
N MET A 238 7.96 -1.36 14.14
CA MET A 238 7.40 -2.56 13.49
C MET A 238 8.12 -3.85 13.91
N LEU A 239 9.46 -3.80 14.03
CA LEU A 239 10.24 -4.95 14.54
C LEU A 239 9.83 -5.33 15.97
N GLU A 240 9.69 -4.35 16.86
CA GLU A 240 9.27 -4.56 18.25
C GLU A 240 7.84 -5.08 18.34
N ALA A 241 6.93 -4.60 17.50
CA ALA A 241 5.57 -5.11 17.42
C ALA A 241 5.54 -6.58 16.98
N GLY A 242 6.41 -6.99 16.05
CA GLY A 242 6.69 -8.37 15.67
C GLY A 242 5.65 -9.05 14.78
N ASP A 243 4.53 -8.39 14.46
CA ASP A 243 3.47 -8.95 13.61
C ASP A 243 3.62 -8.56 12.14
N VAL A 244 4.19 -7.40 11.81
CA VAL A 244 4.40 -6.96 10.43
C VAL A 244 5.39 -7.87 9.70
N LYS A 245 4.99 -8.39 8.53
CA LYS A 245 5.80 -9.28 7.69
C LYS A 245 6.24 -8.64 6.38
N ALA A 246 5.46 -7.64 5.91
CA ALA A 246 5.84 -6.87 4.74
C ALA A 246 5.28 -5.45 4.82
N VAL A 247 6.01 -4.54 4.19
CA VAL A 247 5.66 -3.13 3.97
C VAL A 247 5.54 -2.91 2.47
N PHE A 248 4.56 -2.12 2.06
CA PHE A 248 4.36 -1.74 0.66
C PHE A 248 4.30 -0.22 0.53
N THR A 249 5.18 0.32 -0.33
CA THR A 249 5.29 1.76 -0.59
C THR A 249 5.14 2.08 -2.08
N GLY A 250 4.88 3.36 -2.39
CA GLY A 250 4.95 3.93 -3.74
C GLY A 250 6.16 4.83 -3.92
N HIS A 251 5.94 6.04 -4.42
CA HIS A 251 6.84 7.18 -4.50
C HIS A 251 7.94 7.08 -5.58
N ASP A 252 8.87 6.15 -5.48
CA ASP A 252 9.94 5.94 -6.46
C ASP A 252 9.42 5.06 -7.61
N HIS A 253 9.12 5.64 -8.77
CA HIS A 253 8.39 4.95 -9.84
C HIS A 253 9.24 3.94 -10.61
N LEU A 254 10.57 4.11 -10.63
CA LEU A 254 11.50 3.19 -11.27
C LEU A 254 12.05 2.12 -10.33
N ASN A 255 11.60 2.12 -9.08
CA ASN A 255 11.86 1.04 -8.13
C ASN A 255 10.65 0.13 -8.03
N ASP A 256 10.88 -1.17 -8.13
CA ASP A 256 9.85 -2.18 -7.97
C ASP A 256 10.34 -3.40 -7.17
N PHE A 257 11.48 -3.24 -6.50
CA PHE A 257 12.09 -4.32 -5.74
C PHE A 257 11.34 -4.63 -4.43
N CYS A 258 11.64 -5.80 -3.90
CA CYS A 258 11.20 -6.26 -2.59
C CYS A 258 12.32 -7.09 -1.98
N GLY A 259 12.82 -6.66 -0.82
CA GLY A 259 13.90 -7.30 -0.09
C GLY A 259 13.54 -7.48 1.39
N GLU A 260 14.12 -8.51 2.02
CA GLU A 260 13.94 -8.76 3.44
C GLU A 260 15.04 -8.08 4.25
N LEU A 261 14.64 -7.32 5.25
CA LEU A 261 15.52 -6.74 6.26
C LEU A 261 15.02 -7.15 7.65
N THR A 262 15.83 -7.92 8.37
CA THR A 262 15.54 -8.34 9.76
C THR A 262 14.14 -8.95 9.95
N GLY A 263 13.68 -9.76 8.98
CA GLY A 263 12.39 -10.47 9.03
C GLY A 263 11.17 -9.66 8.55
N ILE A 264 11.36 -8.43 8.07
CA ILE A 264 10.32 -7.62 7.43
C ILE A 264 10.71 -7.41 5.96
N ASN A 265 9.80 -7.72 5.03
CA ASN A 265 10.01 -7.42 3.62
C ASN A 265 9.64 -5.97 3.33
N LEU A 266 10.56 -5.21 2.74
CA LEU A 266 10.34 -3.84 2.29
C LEU A 266 10.16 -3.86 0.77
N CYS A 267 8.95 -3.53 0.31
CA CYS A 267 8.52 -3.72 -1.06
C CYS A 267 8.00 -2.42 -1.68
N TYR A 268 8.38 -2.14 -2.92
CA TYR A 268 7.72 -1.12 -3.74
C TYR A 268 6.53 -1.71 -4.50
N GLY A 269 5.48 -0.93 -4.69
CA GLY A 269 4.36 -1.26 -5.58
C GLY A 269 4.75 -1.31 -7.06
N GLY A 270 5.72 -0.47 -7.44
CA GLY A 270 6.15 -0.22 -8.82
C GLY A 270 5.38 0.91 -9.50
N GLY A 271 5.93 1.47 -10.57
CA GLY A 271 5.32 2.55 -11.35
C GLY A 271 4.08 2.07 -12.10
N PHE A 272 2.90 2.57 -11.73
CA PHE A 272 1.61 2.13 -12.26
C PHE A 272 1.02 3.11 -13.29
N GLY A 273 0.98 4.39 -12.95
CA GLY A 273 0.27 5.41 -13.73
C GLY A 273 1.02 5.88 -14.96
N TYR A 274 0.27 6.24 -15.98
CA TYR A 274 0.83 6.71 -17.25
C TYR A 274 1.17 8.20 -17.26
N HIS A 275 0.57 9.01 -16.39
CA HIS A 275 0.95 10.41 -16.17
C HIS A 275 2.03 10.57 -15.09
N ALA A 276 2.52 9.50 -14.55
CA ALA A 276 3.68 9.45 -13.67
C ALA A 276 4.97 9.34 -14.50
N TYR A 277 6.07 9.93 -14.01
CA TYR A 277 7.36 9.68 -14.63
C TYR A 277 7.68 8.17 -14.67
N GLY A 278 8.45 7.76 -15.66
CA GLY A 278 8.76 6.36 -15.88
C GLY A 278 10.01 6.18 -16.72
N LYS A 279 10.01 5.16 -17.56
CA LYS A 279 11.07 4.91 -18.54
C LYS A 279 10.46 4.29 -19.78
N ALA A 280 10.68 4.90 -20.93
CA ALA A 280 10.20 4.39 -22.23
C ALA A 280 10.69 2.93 -22.43
N GLY A 281 9.76 2.04 -22.81
CA GLY A 281 10.05 0.62 -23.00
C GLY A 281 10.10 -0.21 -21.70
N TRP A 282 9.94 0.42 -20.53
CA TRP A 282 9.79 -0.27 -19.26
C TRP A 282 8.32 -0.26 -18.83
N ALA A 283 7.63 -1.38 -19.06
CA ALA A 283 6.19 -1.48 -18.88
C ALA A 283 5.74 -1.07 -17.48
N ARG A 284 4.63 -0.34 -17.38
CA ARG A 284 3.94 -0.06 -16.11
C ARG A 284 3.60 -1.38 -15.42
N ARG A 285 3.47 -1.36 -14.10
CA ARG A 285 3.29 -2.59 -13.33
C ARG A 285 2.46 -2.41 -12.07
N ALA A 286 1.81 -3.51 -11.70
CA ALA A 286 1.07 -3.65 -10.46
C ALA A 286 1.68 -4.77 -9.62
N ARG A 287 1.76 -4.59 -8.31
CA ARG A 287 2.13 -5.66 -7.38
C ARG A 287 0.89 -6.40 -6.89
N VAL A 288 0.98 -7.70 -6.84
CA VAL A 288 -0.04 -8.61 -6.33
C VAL A 288 0.46 -9.27 -5.06
N VAL A 289 -0.40 -9.41 -4.06
CA VAL A 289 -0.10 -10.08 -2.80
C VAL A 289 -1.15 -11.18 -2.58
N LEU A 290 -0.70 -12.40 -2.33
CA LEU A 290 -1.54 -13.56 -2.06
C LEU A 290 -1.30 -14.08 -0.65
N ALA A 291 -2.29 -13.94 0.22
CA ALA A 291 -2.35 -14.63 1.50
C ALA A 291 -3.09 -15.95 1.35
N THR A 292 -2.47 -17.05 1.76
CA THR A 292 -3.07 -18.39 1.71
C THR A 292 -3.41 -18.84 3.12
N LEU A 293 -4.65 -19.25 3.35
CA LEU A 293 -5.08 -19.81 4.62
C LEU A 293 -4.74 -21.31 4.73
N GLU A 294 -4.52 -21.78 5.94
CA GLU A 294 -4.45 -23.21 6.24
C GLU A 294 -5.80 -23.88 5.97
N LYS A 295 -5.77 -25.12 5.51
CA LYS A 295 -6.91 -25.98 5.41
C LYS A 295 -6.53 -27.37 5.90
N THR A 296 -7.25 -27.87 6.90
CA THR A 296 -6.99 -29.21 7.46
C THR A 296 -7.44 -30.29 6.48
N GLU A 297 -7.02 -31.55 6.69
CA GLU A 297 -7.48 -32.71 5.92
C GLU A 297 -9.01 -32.90 6.03
N LYS A 298 -9.62 -32.47 7.13
CA LYS A 298 -11.07 -32.46 7.32
C LYS A 298 -11.78 -31.30 6.64
N GLY A 299 -11.04 -30.42 5.95
CA GLY A 299 -11.58 -29.27 5.25
C GLY A 299 -11.85 -28.03 6.11
N GLU A 300 -11.43 -28.03 7.38
CA GLU A 300 -11.57 -26.87 8.28
C GLU A 300 -10.55 -25.78 7.95
N TRP A 301 -11.00 -24.54 7.91
CA TRP A 301 -10.14 -23.38 7.66
C TRP A 301 -9.41 -22.94 8.91
N GLY A 302 -8.15 -22.54 8.74
CA GLY A 302 -7.24 -22.10 9.80
C GLY A 302 -6.71 -20.69 9.57
N ALA A 303 -5.57 -20.44 10.21
CA ALA A 303 -4.84 -19.18 10.12
C ALA A 303 -4.18 -18.98 8.75
N VAL A 304 -3.55 -17.82 8.53
CA VAL A 304 -2.70 -17.59 7.35
C VAL A 304 -1.51 -18.55 7.38
N LYS A 305 -1.31 -19.28 6.29
CA LYS A 305 -0.22 -20.22 6.08
C LYS A 305 1.01 -19.55 5.44
N SER A 306 0.76 -18.71 4.43
CA SER A 306 1.84 -18.04 3.69
C SER A 306 1.37 -16.75 3.04
N ILE A 307 2.33 -15.85 2.79
CA ILE A 307 2.15 -14.63 2.02
C ILE A 307 3.16 -14.67 0.87
N ARG A 308 2.66 -14.49 -0.36
CA ARG A 308 3.45 -14.46 -1.59
C ARG A 308 3.19 -13.17 -2.35
N THR A 309 4.10 -12.80 -3.23
CA THR A 309 3.92 -11.63 -4.11
C THR A 309 4.49 -11.91 -5.50
N TRP A 310 3.97 -11.19 -6.49
CA TRP A 310 4.47 -11.07 -7.84
C TRP A 310 4.07 -9.72 -8.43
N LYS A 311 4.50 -9.44 -9.65
CA LYS A 311 4.07 -8.24 -10.38
C LYS A 311 3.41 -8.62 -11.69
N ARG A 312 2.44 -7.81 -12.14
CA ARG A 312 1.86 -7.82 -13.48
C ARG A 312 2.40 -6.64 -14.27
N LEU A 313 2.91 -6.89 -15.45
CA LEU A 313 3.30 -5.85 -16.40
C LEU A 313 2.09 -5.42 -17.23
N ASP A 314 2.01 -4.13 -17.58
CA ASP A 314 1.05 -3.64 -18.55
C ASP A 314 1.59 -3.86 -19.98
N ASP A 315 1.69 -5.11 -20.38
CA ASP A 315 1.97 -5.59 -21.71
C ASP A 315 0.77 -6.33 -22.29
N GLU A 316 0.88 -6.86 -23.51
CA GLU A 316 -0.19 -7.58 -24.19
C GLU A 316 -0.73 -8.76 -23.35
N HIS A 317 0.16 -9.46 -22.63
CA HIS A 317 -0.14 -10.70 -21.91
C HIS A 317 -0.31 -10.52 -20.42
N LEU A 318 -0.19 -9.30 -19.88
CA LEU A 318 -0.11 -9.06 -18.43
C LEU A 318 0.94 -9.96 -17.77
N THR A 319 2.14 -9.99 -18.33
CA THR A 319 3.21 -10.90 -17.93
C THR A 319 3.48 -10.85 -16.42
N THR A 320 3.54 -12.02 -15.81
CA THR A 320 3.88 -12.18 -14.39
C THR A 320 5.39 -12.25 -14.22
N ILE A 321 5.93 -11.41 -13.35
CA ILE A 321 7.37 -11.39 -13.02
C ILE A 321 7.60 -11.37 -11.50
N ASP A 322 8.82 -11.67 -11.07
CA ASP A 322 9.35 -11.50 -9.72
C ASP A 322 8.49 -12.16 -8.63
N GLN A 323 8.15 -13.42 -8.84
CA GLN A 323 7.43 -14.21 -7.84
C GLN A 323 8.35 -14.51 -6.66
N GLN A 324 7.88 -14.21 -5.44
CA GLN A 324 8.60 -14.54 -4.22
C GLN A 324 7.67 -14.84 -3.05
N VAL A 325 8.21 -15.55 -2.06
CA VAL A 325 7.55 -15.80 -0.79
C VAL A 325 8.02 -14.76 0.22
N LEU A 326 7.07 -14.00 0.78
CA LEU A 326 7.35 -12.98 1.80
C LEU A 326 7.33 -13.57 3.21
N TRP A 327 6.46 -14.54 3.45
CA TRP A 327 6.35 -15.15 4.77
C TRP A 327 5.70 -16.53 4.70
N ILE A 328 6.15 -17.44 5.54
CA ILE A 328 5.54 -18.75 5.78
C ILE A 328 5.40 -18.95 7.30
N LYS A 329 4.22 -19.37 7.73
CA LYS A 329 3.98 -19.78 9.12
C LYS A 329 4.91 -20.92 9.49
N LYS A 330 5.66 -20.76 10.58
CA LYS A 330 6.52 -21.83 11.08
C LYS A 330 5.66 -23.01 11.53
N SER A 331 6.00 -24.22 11.10
CA SER A 331 5.36 -25.42 11.63
C SER A 331 5.70 -25.52 13.11
N THR A 332 4.68 -25.54 13.97
CA THR A 332 4.90 -25.92 15.39
C THR A 332 5.14 -27.44 15.41
N SER A 333 6.41 -27.84 15.48
CA SER A 333 6.77 -29.22 15.86
C SER A 333 6.31 -29.50 17.28
#